data_881d8ed514317e0f4e8fefaa32afef77
#
_entry.id   881d8ed514317e0f4e8fefaa32afef77
#
_cell.length_a   1.000
_cell.length_b   1.000
_cell.length_c   1.000
_cell.angle_alpha   90.00
_cell.angle_beta   90.00
_cell.angle_gamma   90.00
#
_symmetry.space_group_name_H-M   'P 1'
#
loop_
_entity.id
_entity.type
_entity.pdbx_description
1 polymer ?
#
loop_
_entity_poly.entity_id
_entity_poly.type
_entity_poly.pdbx_seq_one_letter_code
_entity_poly.pdbx_strand_id
1 'polypeptide(L)'
;MKRILAVAAACLCAGMLSNTANAALAVGTKAPDFNVKAALGGQEFDFSLDAALKKGPVVLYFFPAAFTKGCTIEAHDFAEATDRFKALGATLIGVTAGNANRVTEFSSVECRNKFAVAADADEKIIKAYDVVLPKHPEYSDRTSFVIAPDHKIVFAYENLDPDNHVALTMQAVEDWRDTHKHWHNSGH
;
A
#
# COMPACT_ATOMS: atom_id res chain seq x y z
N MET A 1 36.54 66.30 4.39
CA MET A 1 36.95 64.96 3.98
C MET A 1 36.14 63.96 4.80
N LYS A 2 34.99 63.49 4.24
CA LYS A 2 34.10 62.54 4.93
C LYS A 2 34.30 61.17 4.28
N ARG A 3 34.75 60.18 5.03
CA ARG A 3 34.91 58.79 4.59
C ARG A 3 33.61 58.06 4.87
N ILE A 4 32.96 57.54 3.82
CA ILE A 4 31.78 56.72 3.86
C ILE A 4 32.26 55.26 3.92
N LEU A 5 31.99 54.56 5.04
CA LEU A 5 32.17 53.12 5.13
C LEU A 5 30.89 52.43 4.56
N ALA A 6 31.08 51.67 3.50
CA ALA A 6 30.06 50.78 2.99
C ALA A 6 30.15 49.44 3.76
N VAL A 7 29.10 49.08 4.49
CA VAL A 7 28.95 47.78 5.15
C VAL A 7 28.24 46.85 4.15
N ALA A 8 28.95 45.86 3.64
CA ALA A 8 28.39 44.81 2.84
C ALA A 8 27.73 43.75 3.74
N ALA A 9 26.42 43.68 3.71
CA ALA A 9 25.65 42.61 4.38
C ALA A 9 25.66 41.35 3.49
N ALA A 10 26.44 40.34 3.88
CA ALA A 10 26.40 39.02 3.25
C ALA A 10 25.21 38.24 3.81
N CYS A 11 24.14 38.09 2.99
CA CYS A 11 23.05 37.15 3.28
C CYS A 11 23.54 35.71 3.11
N LEU A 12 23.81 35.02 4.20
CA LEU A 12 23.94 33.56 4.20
C LEU A 12 22.55 32.94 4.04
N CYS A 13 22.22 32.53 2.83
CA CYS A 13 21.12 31.58 2.60
C CYS A 13 21.56 30.20 3.08
N ALA A 14 21.25 29.87 4.32
CA ALA A 14 21.34 28.52 4.83
C ALA A 14 20.26 27.70 4.12
N GLY A 15 20.66 26.94 3.08
CA GLY A 15 19.80 25.94 2.45
C GLY A 15 19.43 24.87 3.49
N MET A 16 18.18 24.89 3.95
CA MET A 16 17.61 23.79 4.71
C MET A 16 17.54 22.57 3.78
N LEU A 17 18.47 21.66 3.94
CA LEU A 17 18.36 20.31 3.41
C LEU A 17 17.17 19.65 4.15
N SER A 18 15.99 19.73 3.57
CA SER A 18 14.85 18.94 4.03
C SER A 18 15.23 17.48 3.82
N ASN A 19 15.60 16.77 4.87
CA ASN A 19 15.55 15.32 4.88
C ASN A 19 14.07 14.95 4.68
N THR A 20 13.68 14.65 3.45
CA THR A 20 12.42 13.96 3.18
C THR A 20 12.57 12.55 3.73
N ALA A 21 12.07 12.32 4.95
CA ALA A 21 11.75 10.97 5.38
C ALA A 21 10.82 10.41 4.27
N ASN A 22 11.17 9.26 3.69
CA ASN A 22 10.26 8.54 2.81
C ASN A 22 9.00 8.24 3.63
N ALA A 23 7.96 8.97 3.36
CA ALA A 23 6.63 8.69 3.87
C ALA A 23 5.84 8.04 2.73
N ALA A 24 5.02 7.06 3.05
CA ALA A 24 4.13 6.42 2.09
C ALA A 24 3.32 7.44 1.29
N LEU A 25 2.89 7.08 0.08
CA LEU A 25 2.13 7.96 -0.80
C LEU A 25 0.89 8.54 -0.09
N ALA A 26 0.71 9.85 -0.21
CA ALA A 26 -0.36 10.56 0.48
C ALA A 26 -1.75 10.30 -0.13
N VAL A 27 -2.79 10.40 0.71
CA VAL A 27 -4.20 10.43 0.27
C VAL A 27 -4.42 11.56 -0.75
N GLY A 28 -5.18 11.28 -1.80
CA GLY A 28 -5.45 12.16 -2.93
C GLY A 28 -4.48 12.02 -4.10
N THR A 29 -3.32 11.36 -3.91
CA THR A 29 -2.39 11.10 -5.01
C THR A 29 -2.86 9.94 -5.88
N LYS A 30 -2.41 9.91 -7.13
CA LYS A 30 -2.67 8.78 -8.04
C LYS A 30 -1.77 7.61 -7.65
N ALA A 31 -2.37 6.46 -7.38
CA ALA A 31 -1.65 5.21 -7.15
C ALA A 31 -0.89 4.79 -8.42
N PRO A 32 0.41 4.45 -8.32
CA PRO A 32 1.14 3.85 -9.43
C PRO A 32 0.50 2.53 -9.87
N ASP A 33 0.27 2.38 -11.17
CA ASP A 33 -0.24 1.13 -11.72
C ASP A 33 0.86 0.06 -11.76
N PHE A 34 0.47 -1.20 -11.61
CA PHE A 34 1.39 -2.32 -11.71
C PHE A 34 0.72 -3.61 -12.18
N ASN A 35 1.54 -4.45 -12.81
CA ASN A 35 1.23 -5.84 -13.11
C ASN A 35 2.28 -6.71 -12.43
N VAL A 36 1.88 -7.78 -11.76
CA VAL A 36 2.78 -8.60 -10.95
C VAL A 36 2.30 -10.04 -10.86
N LYS A 37 3.22 -10.98 -10.66
CA LYS A 37 2.88 -12.35 -10.29
C LYS A 37 2.34 -12.37 -8.86
N ALA A 38 1.15 -12.88 -8.70
CA ALA A 38 0.48 -13.09 -7.44
C ALA A 38 0.07 -14.55 -7.28
N ALA A 39 -0.25 -14.94 -6.06
CA ALA A 39 -0.78 -16.26 -5.76
C ALA A 39 -2.05 -16.16 -4.89
N LEU A 40 -3.01 -17.01 -5.16
CA LEU A 40 -4.22 -17.20 -4.37
C LEU A 40 -4.41 -18.70 -4.13
N GLY A 41 -4.44 -19.11 -2.88
CA GLY A 41 -4.63 -20.53 -2.53
C GLY A 41 -3.55 -21.45 -3.12
N GLY A 42 -2.31 -20.99 -3.21
CA GLY A 42 -1.21 -21.75 -3.79
C GLY A 42 -1.16 -21.78 -5.32
N GLN A 43 -2.08 -21.07 -6.01
CA GLN A 43 -2.12 -21.00 -7.48
C GLN A 43 -1.65 -19.63 -7.94
N GLU A 44 -0.63 -19.59 -8.82
CA GLU A 44 -0.07 -18.37 -9.36
C GLU A 44 -0.91 -17.85 -10.54
N PHE A 45 -0.98 -16.53 -10.64
CA PHE A 45 -1.64 -15.81 -11.73
C PHE A 45 -1.03 -14.42 -11.94
N ASP A 46 -1.35 -13.80 -13.07
CA ASP A 46 -0.97 -12.40 -13.32
C ASP A 46 -2.03 -11.46 -12.75
N PHE A 47 -1.64 -10.65 -11.77
CA PHE A 47 -2.49 -9.61 -11.19
C PHE A 47 -2.23 -8.28 -11.88
N SER A 48 -3.30 -7.54 -12.18
CA SER A 48 -3.26 -6.17 -12.67
C SER A 48 -4.07 -5.27 -11.76
N LEU A 49 -3.46 -4.21 -11.24
CA LEU A 49 -4.15 -3.21 -10.41
C LEU A 49 -5.26 -2.52 -11.21
N ASP A 50 -4.97 -2.07 -12.45
CA ASP A 50 -5.97 -1.43 -13.33
C ASP A 50 -7.18 -2.33 -13.57
N ALA A 51 -6.95 -3.62 -13.84
CA ALA A 51 -8.05 -4.57 -14.04
C ALA A 51 -8.87 -4.83 -12.76
N ALA A 52 -8.24 -4.78 -11.58
CA ALA A 52 -8.92 -4.90 -10.30
C ALA A 52 -9.76 -3.66 -10.00
N LEU A 53 -9.21 -2.46 -10.23
CA LEU A 53 -9.90 -1.18 -10.00
C LEU A 53 -11.14 -0.99 -10.88
N LYS A 54 -11.19 -1.60 -12.08
CA LYS A 54 -12.41 -1.64 -12.91
C LYS A 54 -13.58 -2.38 -12.26
N LYS A 55 -13.32 -3.23 -11.27
CA LYS A 55 -14.34 -4.01 -10.56
C LYS A 55 -14.81 -3.33 -9.26
N GLY A 56 -14.02 -2.40 -8.72
CA GLY A 56 -14.29 -1.70 -7.47
C GLY A 56 -13.01 -1.22 -6.78
N PRO A 57 -13.10 -0.71 -5.56
CA PRO A 57 -11.92 -0.27 -4.82
C PRO A 57 -10.97 -1.45 -4.51
N VAL A 58 -9.68 -1.14 -4.39
CA VAL A 58 -8.65 -2.13 -4.03
C VAL A 58 -8.07 -1.78 -2.66
N VAL A 59 -8.10 -2.74 -1.75
CA VAL A 59 -7.32 -2.73 -0.52
C VAL A 59 -5.98 -3.36 -0.84
N LEU A 60 -4.94 -2.52 -0.86
CA LEU A 60 -3.56 -2.91 -1.12
C LEU A 60 -2.77 -2.75 0.18
N TYR A 61 -2.23 -3.85 0.72
CA TYR A 61 -1.36 -3.75 1.88
C TYR A 61 0.04 -4.28 1.61
N PHE A 62 1.03 -3.55 2.10
CA PHE A 62 2.43 -3.93 2.07
C PHE A 62 2.83 -4.50 3.43
N PHE A 63 3.65 -5.53 3.42
CA PHE A 63 4.16 -6.15 4.64
C PHE A 63 5.61 -6.59 4.46
N PRO A 64 6.45 -6.53 5.53
CA PRO A 64 7.89 -6.73 5.43
C PRO A 64 8.32 -8.04 4.78
N ALA A 65 7.86 -9.18 5.30
CA ALA A 65 8.28 -10.48 4.75
C ALA A 65 7.29 -11.59 5.08
N ALA A 66 7.05 -12.48 4.11
CA ALA A 66 6.23 -13.67 4.30
C ALA A 66 6.76 -14.58 5.43
N PHE A 67 5.87 -15.16 6.22
CA PHE A 67 6.13 -16.04 7.35
C PHE A 67 6.87 -15.41 8.54
N THR A 68 6.90 -14.09 8.67
CA THR A 68 7.28 -13.44 9.94
C THR A 68 6.06 -13.34 10.86
N LYS A 69 6.27 -13.30 12.16
CA LYS A 69 5.19 -13.35 13.17
C LYS A 69 4.11 -12.27 12.94
N GLY A 70 4.51 -11.00 12.79
CA GLY A 70 3.55 -9.91 12.58
C GLY A 70 2.82 -10.01 11.24
N CYS A 71 3.51 -10.45 10.18
CA CYS A 71 2.90 -10.60 8.85
C CYS A 71 1.92 -11.78 8.80
N THR A 72 2.19 -12.86 9.55
CA THR A 72 1.25 -13.98 9.71
C THR A 72 -0.02 -13.54 10.46
N ILE A 73 0.12 -12.78 11.56
CA ILE A 73 -1.03 -12.22 12.28
C ILE A 73 -1.89 -11.37 11.35
N GLU A 74 -1.29 -10.41 10.66
CA GLU A 74 -1.99 -9.52 9.72
C GLU A 74 -2.69 -10.29 8.59
N ALA A 75 -2.02 -11.32 8.03
CA ALA A 75 -2.61 -12.16 6.99
C ALA A 75 -3.83 -12.94 7.50
N HIS A 76 -3.81 -13.43 8.73
CA HIS A 76 -4.95 -14.10 9.36
C HIS A 76 -6.13 -13.12 9.53
N ASP A 77 -5.88 -11.92 10.04
CA ASP A 77 -6.90 -10.90 10.26
C ASP A 77 -7.55 -10.46 8.94
N PHE A 78 -6.73 -10.24 7.89
CA PHE A 78 -7.26 -9.97 6.55
C PHE A 78 -8.02 -11.17 5.97
N ALA A 79 -7.58 -12.40 6.22
CA ALA A 79 -8.29 -13.59 5.76
C ALA A 79 -9.69 -13.70 6.37
N GLU A 80 -9.83 -13.41 7.65
CA GLU A 80 -11.12 -13.39 8.36
C GLU A 80 -12.04 -12.28 7.82
N ALA A 81 -11.50 -11.13 7.46
CA ALA A 81 -12.24 -9.98 6.94
C ALA A 81 -12.56 -10.06 5.43
N THR A 82 -11.94 -10.99 4.69
CA THR A 82 -12.00 -11.04 3.21
C THR A 82 -13.41 -11.10 2.66
N ASP A 83 -14.30 -11.90 3.26
CA ASP A 83 -15.66 -12.06 2.75
C ASP A 83 -16.47 -10.75 2.92
N ARG A 84 -16.16 -9.94 3.96
CA ARG A 84 -16.75 -8.61 4.14
C ARG A 84 -16.23 -7.61 3.11
N PHE A 85 -14.92 -7.59 2.80
CA PHE A 85 -14.37 -6.77 1.72
C PHE A 85 -15.02 -7.11 0.38
N LYS A 86 -15.17 -8.41 0.05
CA LYS A 86 -15.86 -8.86 -1.17
C LYS A 86 -17.32 -8.40 -1.21
N ALA A 87 -18.05 -8.48 -0.10
CA ALA A 87 -19.44 -8.01 -0.01
C ALA A 87 -19.57 -6.50 -0.23
N LEU A 88 -18.52 -5.73 0.07
CA LEU A 88 -18.40 -4.31 -0.22
C LEU A 88 -17.91 -4.01 -1.65
N GLY A 89 -17.65 -5.03 -2.46
CA GLY A 89 -17.13 -4.91 -3.82
C GLY A 89 -15.63 -4.59 -3.90
N ALA A 90 -14.90 -4.71 -2.79
CA ALA A 90 -13.48 -4.44 -2.74
C ALA A 90 -12.64 -5.67 -3.06
N THR A 91 -11.54 -5.48 -3.81
CA THR A 91 -10.49 -6.49 -4.00
C THR A 91 -9.43 -6.30 -2.93
N LEU A 92 -9.01 -7.39 -2.28
CA LEU A 92 -7.92 -7.40 -1.31
C LEU A 92 -6.67 -8.06 -1.91
N ILE A 93 -5.52 -7.41 -1.78
CA ILE A 93 -4.22 -7.96 -2.17
C ILE A 93 -3.12 -7.50 -1.22
N GLY A 94 -2.25 -8.44 -0.80
CA GLY A 94 -1.00 -8.16 -0.11
C GLY A 94 0.17 -8.11 -1.09
N VAL A 95 1.20 -7.31 -0.79
CA VAL A 95 2.44 -7.22 -1.58
C VAL A 95 3.64 -7.27 -0.64
N THR A 96 4.63 -8.09 -0.95
CA THR A 96 5.89 -8.14 -0.21
C THR A 96 7.08 -8.36 -1.15
N ALA A 97 8.20 -7.73 -0.83
CA ALA A 97 9.51 -8.04 -1.42
C ALA A 97 10.26 -9.08 -0.57
N GLY A 98 10.04 -9.09 0.75
CA GLY A 98 10.70 -10.00 1.67
C GLY A 98 10.15 -11.43 1.60
N ASN A 99 11.04 -12.41 1.45
CA ASN A 99 10.70 -13.81 1.24
C ASN A 99 9.74 -14.02 0.04
N ALA A 100 9.92 -13.23 -1.02
CA ALA A 100 9.06 -13.23 -2.21
C ALA A 100 8.92 -14.63 -2.85
N ASN A 101 9.94 -15.46 -2.76
CA ASN A 101 9.93 -16.86 -3.23
C ASN A 101 8.99 -17.78 -2.43
N ARG A 102 8.45 -17.33 -1.30
CA ARG A 102 7.51 -18.08 -0.47
C ARG A 102 6.07 -17.58 -0.54
N VAL A 103 5.79 -16.60 -1.40
CA VAL A 103 4.46 -15.98 -1.53
C VAL A 103 3.39 -16.99 -1.94
N THR A 104 3.72 -17.93 -2.84
CA THR A 104 2.79 -18.99 -3.27
C THR A 104 2.35 -19.86 -2.10
N GLU A 105 3.29 -20.32 -1.26
CA GLU A 105 3.00 -21.07 -0.03
C GLU A 105 2.23 -20.20 0.98
N PHE A 106 2.66 -18.95 1.17
CA PHE A 106 2.03 -18.01 2.11
C PHE A 106 0.55 -17.76 1.77
N SER A 107 0.21 -17.68 0.48
CA SER A 107 -1.17 -17.47 0.01
C SER A 107 -2.13 -18.60 0.40
N SER A 108 -1.63 -19.82 0.52
CA SER A 108 -2.45 -20.96 0.94
C SER A 108 -2.46 -21.15 2.43
N VAL A 109 -1.30 -21.05 3.10
CA VAL A 109 -1.14 -21.35 4.52
C VAL A 109 -1.66 -20.20 5.38
N GLU A 110 -1.09 -19.02 5.24
CA GLU A 110 -1.36 -17.89 6.14
C GLU A 110 -2.53 -17.02 5.64
N CYS A 111 -2.67 -16.83 4.32
CA CYS A 111 -3.85 -16.16 3.77
C CYS A 111 -5.07 -17.10 3.66
N ARG A 112 -4.94 -18.35 4.08
CA ARG A 112 -6.03 -19.36 4.18
C ARG A 112 -6.85 -19.50 2.90
N ASN A 113 -6.21 -19.38 1.74
CA ASN A 113 -6.85 -19.39 0.41
C ASN A 113 -7.91 -18.29 0.21
N LYS A 114 -7.91 -17.22 0.99
CA LYS A 114 -8.98 -16.21 0.99
C LYS A 114 -8.72 -15.05 0.04
N PHE A 115 -7.48 -14.58 -0.07
CA PHE A 115 -7.09 -13.42 -0.86
C PHE A 115 -5.71 -13.62 -1.51
N ALA A 116 -5.40 -12.77 -2.49
CA ALA A 116 -4.16 -12.84 -3.25
C ALA A 116 -3.00 -12.16 -2.53
N VAL A 117 -1.80 -12.70 -2.71
CA VAL A 117 -0.53 -12.06 -2.32
C VAL A 117 0.41 -12.04 -3.52
N ALA A 118 1.08 -10.90 -3.71
CA ALA A 118 2.02 -10.67 -4.81
C ALA A 118 3.48 -10.65 -4.33
N ALA A 119 4.36 -11.18 -5.16
CA ALA A 119 5.80 -11.21 -4.96
C ALA A 119 6.47 -10.06 -5.73
N ASP A 120 6.89 -9.00 -5.03
CA ASP A 120 7.65 -7.87 -5.59
C ASP A 120 9.16 -8.14 -5.50
N ALA A 121 9.62 -9.21 -6.18
CA ALA A 121 10.99 -9.70 -6.07
C ALA A 121 12.06 -8.71 -6.58
N ASP A 122 11.69 -7.76 -7.42
CA ASP A 122 12.57 -6.71 -7.96
C ASP A 122 12.36 -5.35 -7.25
N GLU A 123 11.56 -5.31 -6.19
CA GLU A 123 11.32 -4.15 -5.31
C GLU A 123 10.75 -2.92 -6.03
N LYS A 124 10.17 -3.10 -7.21
CA LYS A 124 9.66 -1.97 -8.01
C LYS A 124 8.39 -1.38 -7.42
N ILE A 125 7.51 -2.22 -6.89
CA ILE A 125 6.22 -1.78 -6.37
C ILE A 125 6.43 -1.08 -5.03
N ILE A 126 7.23 -1.65 -4.11
CA ILE A 126 7.50 -1.01 -2.82
C ILE A 126 8.20 0.36 -2.99
N LYS A 127 9.08 0.50 -4.00
CA LYS A 127 9.72 1.79 -4.35
C LYS A 127 8.73 2.78 -4.96
N ALA A 128 7.83 2.32 -5.84
CA ALA A 128 6.85 3.19 -6.49
C ALA A 128 5.81 3.74 -5.50
N TYR A 129 5.53 3.03 -4.41
CA TYR A 129 4.59 3.44 -3.36
C TYR A 129 5.25 4.14 -2.17
N ASP A 130 6.57 4.36 -2.21
CA ASP A 130 7.37 4.97 -1.14
C ASP A 130 7.23 4.24 0.21
N VAL A 131 7.13 2.90 0.16
CA VAL A 131 6.95 2.04 1.36
C VAL A 131 8.19 1.18 1.64
N VAL A 132 9.36 1.62 1.23
CA VAL A 132 10.62 0.92 1.51
C VAL A 132 11.02 1.12 2.97
N LEU A 133 11.32 0.04 3.69
CA LEU A 133 11.75 0.12 5.08
C LEU A 133 13.16 0.76 5.18
N PRO A 134 13.33 1.90 5.84
CA PRO A 134 14.56 2.70 5.73
C PRO A 134 15.86 1.99 6.10
N LYS A 135 15.83 1.08 7.08
CA LYS A 135 17.00 0.33 7.55
C LYS A 135 17.19 -1.01 6.83
N HIS A 136 16.20 -1.44 6.08
CA HIS A 136 16.15 -2.72 5.38
C HIS A 136 15.47 -2.53 4.03
N PRO A 137 16.17 -1.94 3.05
CA PRO A 137 15.59 -1.54 1.77
C PRO A 137 15.08 -2.71 0.92
N GLU A 138 15.48 -3.94 1.26
CA GLU A 138 14.98 -5.18 0.68
C GLU A 138 13.59 -5.58 1.20
N TYR A 139 13.04 -4.83 2.18
CA TYR A 139 11.70 -5.02 2.75
C TYR A 139 10.84 -3.79 2.56
N SER A 140 9.53 -3.99 2.49
CA SER A 140 8.59 -2.89 2.71
C SER A 140 8.44 -2.63 4.21
N ASP A 141 8.02 -1.42 4.56
CA ASP A 141 7.35 -1.21 5.83
C ASP A 141 5.96 -1.88 5.82
N ARG A 142 5.15 -1.64 6.84
CA ARG A 142 3.77 -2.11 6.89
C ARG A 142 2.84 -0.93 6.63
N THR A 143 2.31 -0.88 5.41
CA THR A 143 1.43 0.19 4.96
C THR A 143 0.23 -0.37 4.22
N SER A 144 -0.96 0.10 4.57
CA SER A 144 -2.20 -0.27 3.90
C SER A 144 -2.82 0.94 3.21
N PHE A 145 -3.25 0.73 1.97
CA PHE A 145 -3.95 1.71 1.15
C PHE A 145 -5.35 1.22 0.79
N VAL A 146 -6.27 2.15 0.61
CA VAL A 146 -7.49 1.94 -0.18
C VAL A 146 -7.40 2.80 -1.42
N ILE A 147 -7.50 2.18 -2.59
CA ILE A 147 -7.39 2.82 -3.89
C ILE A 147 -8.76 2.76 -4.55
N ALA A 148 -9.30 3.92 -4.93
CA ALA A 148 -10.58 4.03 -5.63
C ALA A 148 -10.44 3.68 -7.13
N PRO A 149 -11.55 3.35 -7.83
CA PRO A 149 -11.56 3.01 -9.25
C PRO A 149 -10.96 4.07 -10.19
N ASP A 150 -10.89 5.33 -9.78
CA ASP A 150 -10.22 6.42 -10.50
C ASP A 150 -8.69 6.46 -10.24
N HIS A 151 -8.13 5.42 -9.65
CA HIS A 151 -6.74 5.28 -9.22
C HIS A 151 -6.31 6.22 -8.10
N LYS A 152 -7.18 6.97 -7.45
CA LYS A 152 -6.79 7.79 -6.31
C LYS A 152 -6.69 6.99 -5.04
N ILE A 153 -5.63 7.24 -4.27
CA ILE A 153 -5.50 6.77 -2.90
C ILE A 153 -6.51 7.56 -2.05
N VAL A 154 -7.49 6.87 -1.50
CA VAL A 154 -8.52 7.46 -0.62
C VAL A 154 -8.24 7.24 0.85
N PHE A 155 -7.33 6.32 1.16
CA PHE A 155 -6.88 6.03 2.52
C PHE A 155 -5.45 5.50 2.48
N ALA A 156 -4.64 5.88 3.50
CA ALA A 156 -3.29 5.36 3.74
C ALA A 156 -3.06 5.26 5.24
N TYR A 157 -2.50 4.15 5.70
CA TYR A 157 -2.15 3.91 7.09
C TYR A 157 -0.83 3.15 7.16
N GLU A 158 0.15 3.72 7.87
CA GLU A 158 1.48 3.17 8.06
C GLU A 158 1.70 2.90 9.55
N ASN A 159 1.96 1.66 9.91
CA ASN A 159 2.36 1.25 11.25
C ASN A 159 2.96 -0.16 11.17
N LEU A 160 4.14 -0.38 11.75
CA LEU A 160 4.76 -1.70 11.80
C LEU A 160 3.99 -2.71 12.66
N ASP A 161 3.19 -2.23 13.65
CA ASP A 161 2.24 -3.05 14.38
C ASP A 161 1.12 -3.50 13.44
N PRO A 162 0.81 -4.82 13.33
CA PRO A 162 -0.26 -5.32 12.46
C PRO A 162 -1.67 -4.89 12.89
N ASP A 163 -1.82 -4.45 14.13
CA ASP A 163 -3.13 -4.04 14.65
C ASP A 163 -3.70 -2.84 13.87
N ASN A 164 -5.02 -2.81 13.77
CA ASN A 164 -5.81 -1.76 13.12
C ASN A 164 -5.76 -1.71 11.58
N HIS A 165 -4.81 -2.35 10.88
CA HIS A 165 -4.77 -2.31 9.40
C HIS A 165 -6.08 -2.77 8.77
N VAL A 166 -6.63 -3.89 9.25
CA VAL A 166 -7.90 -4.45 8.76
C VAL A 166 -9.08 -3.53 9.10
N ALA A 167 -9.18 -3.09 10.36
CA ALA A 167 -10.31 -2.28 10.81
C ALA A 167 -10.37 -0.93 10.09
N LEU A 168 -9.23 -0.25 9.96
CA LEU A 168 -9.16 1.07 9.32
C LEU A 168 -9.38 1.00 7.81
N THR A 169 -8.83 -0.01 7.12
CA THR A 169 -9.10 -0.21 5.68
C THR A 169 -10.55 -0.60 5.42
N MET A 170 -11.15 -1.40 6.29
CA MET A 170 -12.57 -1.74 6.21
C MET A 170 -13.45 -0.49 6.31
N GLN A 171 -13.19 0.35 7.32
CA GLN A 171 -13.90 1.62 7.50
C GLN A 171 -13.75 2.52 6.27
N ALA A 172 -12.53 2.63 5.73
CA ALA A 172 -12.27 3.45 4.54
C ALA A 172 -13.03 2.95 3.29
N VAL A 173 -13.15 1.63 3.11
CA VAL A 173 -13.95 1.05 2.02
C VAL A 173 -15.44 1.34 2.23
N GLU A 174 -15.95 1.23 3.45
CA GLU A 174 -17.33 1.55 3.78
C GLU A 174 -17.65 3.02 3.52
N ASP A 175 -16.80 3.93 3.99
CA ASP A 175 -16.94 5.38 3.79
C ASP A 175 -16.91 5.74 2.29
N TRP A 176 -15.98 5.14 1.53
CA TRP A 176 -15.91 5.34 0.08
C TRP A 176 -17.20 4.88 -0.59
N ARG A 177 -17.68 3.67 -0.26
CA ARG A 177 -18.91 3.11 -0.81
C ARG A 177 -20.13 3.97 -0.48
N ASP A 178 -20.23 4.47 0.74
CA ASP A 178 -21.36 5.30 1.17
C ASP A 178 -21.45 6.62 0.41
N THR A 179 -20.30 7.21 0.09
CA THR A 179 -20.22 8.43 -0.72
C THR A 179 -20.40 8.17 -2.23
N HIS A 180 -20.23 6.91 -2.69
CA HIS A 180 -20.28 6.51 -4.11
C HIS A 180 -21.39 5.46 -4.36
N LYS A 181 -22.53 5.54 -3.68
CA LYS A 181 -23.66 4.57 -3.79
C LYS A 181 -24.18 4.36 -5.22
N HIS A 182 -23.95 5.30 -6.12
CA HIS A 182 -24.37 5.21 -7.53
C HIS A 182 -23.39 4.41 -8.41
N TRP A 183 -22.21 4.07 -7.93
CA TRP A 183 -21.18 3.34 -8.71
C TRP A 183 -21.69 1.96 -9.15
N HIS A 184 -22.36 1.23 -8.28
CA HIS A 184 -22.85 -0.14 -8.56
C HIS A 184 -24.11 -0.19 -9.43
N ASN A 185 -24.82 0.91 -9.64
CA ASN A 185 -26.05 0.96 -10.45
C ASN A 185 -25.77 1.29 -11.92
N SER A 186 -24.54 1.60 -12.30
CA SER A 186 -24.18 2.05 -13.65
C SER A 186 -23.57 0.93 -14.51
N GLY A 187 -23.84 -0.35 -14.23
CA GLY A 187 -23.57 -1.52 -15.10
C GLY A 187 -22.36 -1.38 -16.03
N HIS A 188 -21.16 -1.56 -15.51
CA HIS A 188 -19.93 -1.65 -16.30
C HIS A 188 -19.49 -3.09 -16.44
#